data_68d87bb934e43d949d052dc9711f8750
#
_entry.id   68d87bb934e43d949d052dc9711f8750
#
_cell.length_a   1.000
_cell.length_b   1.000
_cell.length_c   1.000
_cell.angle_alpha   90.00
_cell.angle_beta   90.00
_cell.angle_gamma   90.00
#
_symmetry.space_group_name_H-M   'P 1'
#
loop_
_entity.id
_entity.type
_entity.pdbx_description
1 polymer ?
#
loop_
_entity_poly.entity_id
_entity_poly.type
_entity_poly.pdbx_seq_one_letter_code
_entity_poly.pdbx_strand_id
1 'polypeptide(L)'
;MESLSEIFWRKTLLFENLLKWILVGVEFILTLHYFACGWILIHRIKLESGHRLIDFTYNFDIYDYVESVYLMTTTITTVGYGDFKAFHDDTGHWLPEIIYLYFVILFGIIMFSSVTREVFVYKKLKKVSEMVYEGKKAMEEYLNDVSRVMKNKALDEKIIEECTNSMA
;
A
#
# COMPACT_ATOMS: atom_id res chain seq x y z
N MET A 1 16.10 -5.78 -28.59
CA MET A 1 16.96 -4.99 -27.70
C MET A 1 16.10 -3.95 -27.00
N GLU A 2 15.83 -4.13 -25.71
CA GLU A 2 15.16 -3.08 -24.92
C GLU A 2 16.04 -1.81 -24.95
N SER A 3 15.44 -0.69 -25.27
CA SER A 3 16.19 0.56 -25.29
C SER A 3 16.62 0.92 -23.87
N LEU A 4 17.80 1.52 -23.70
CA LEU A 4 18.30 1.98 -22.40
C LEU A 4 17.28 2.90 -21.69
N SER A 5 16.49 3.65 -22.44
CA SER A 5 15.40 4.48 -21.93
C SER A 5 14.28 3.66 -21.28
N GLU A 6 13.87 2.52 -21.86
CA GLU A 6 12.82 1.66 -21.29
C GLU A 6 13.27 1.03 -19.97
N ILE A 7 14.52 0.57 -19.89
CA ILE A 7 15.11 0.04 -18.66
C ILE A 7 15.15 1.10 -17.57
N PHE A 8 15.52 2.34 -17.94
CA PHE A 8 15.58 3.46 -17.00
C PHE A 8 14.19 3.82 -16.47
N TRP A 9 13.19 3.98 -17.34
CA TRP A 9 11.81 4.27 -16.96
C TRP A 9 11.23 3.19 -16.06
N ARG A 10 11.48 1.91 -16.33
CA ARG A 10 11.01 0.79 -15.50
C ARG A 10 11.63 0.81 -14.10
N LYS A 11 12.93 1.11 -13.99
CA LYS A 11 13.61 1.25 -12.69
C LYS A 11 13.07 2.43 -11.89
N THR A 12 12.83 3.56 -12.53
CA THR A 12 12.28 4.75 -11.86
C THR A 12 10.89 4.49 -11.31
N LEU A 13 10.00 3.86 -12.09
CA LEU A 13 8.66 3.48 -11.65
C LEU A 13 8.68 2.48 -10.48
N LEU A 14 9.60 1.51 -10.49
CA LEU A 14 9.76 0.57 -9.38
C LEU A 14 10.23 1.28 -8.10
N PHE A 15 11.17 2.21 -8.24
CA PHE A 15 11.67 2.99 -7.10
C PHE A 15 10.60 3.89 -6.48
N GLU A 16 9.83 4.61 -7.31
CA GLU A 16 8.70 5.43 -6.83
C GLU A 16 7.65 4.60 -6.10
N ASN A 17 7.32 3.43 -6.62
CA ASN A 17 6.38 2.53 -5.98
C ASN A 17 6.92 1.99 -4.64
N LEU A 18 8.20 1.60 -4.58
CA LEU A 18 8.83 1.17 -3.35
C LEU A 18 8.82 2.27 -2.29
N LEU A 19 9.14 3.51 -2.69
CA LEU A 19 9.13 4.66 -1.79
C LEU A 19 7.73 4.91 -1.22
N LYS A 20 6.67 4.83 -2.03
CA LYS A 20 5.29 4.95 -1.57
C LYS A 20 4.94 3.89 -0.51
N TRP A 21 5.33 2.63 -0.73
CA TRP A 21 5.09 1.56 0.23
C TRP A 21 5.83 1.78 1.56
N ILE A 22 7.06 2.28 1.50
CA ILE A 22 7.82 2.63 2.70
C ILE A 22 7.12 3.76 3.45
N LEU A 23 6.67 4.82 2.76
CA LEU A 23 5.95 5.94 3.38
C LEU A 23 4.65 5.48 4.06
N VAL A 24 3.84 4.67 3.39
CA VAL A 24 2.61 4.09 3.99
C VAL A 24 2.93 3.23 5.20
N GLY A 25 4.00 2.44 5.15
CA GLY A 25 4.47 1.64 6.29
C GLY A 25 4.91 2.51 7.47
N VAL A 26 5.66 3.57 7.23
CA VAL A 26 6.09 4.53 8.26
C VAL A 26 4.90 5.24 8.87
N GLU A 27 3.94 5.72 8.07
CA GLU A 27 2.71 6.35 8.54
C GLU A 27 1.92 5.41 9.46
N PHE A 28 1.80 4.14 9.07
CA PHE A 28 1.11 3.13 9.88
C PHE A 28 1.82 2.90 11.24
N ILE A 29 3.15 2.76 11.25
CA ILE A 29 3.93 2.57 12.47
C ILE A 29 3.82 3.80 13.39
N LEU A 30 3.92 5.01 12.85
CA LEU A 30 3.76 6.24 13.61
C LEU A 30 2.37 6.34 14.23
N THR A 31 1.33 5.99 13.48
CA THR A 31 -0.06 5.95 13.95
C THR A 31 -0.21 4.99 15.14
N LEU A 32 0.33 3.77 15.03
CA LEU A 32 0.34 2.80 16.14
C LEU A 32 1.05 3.35 17.38
N HIS A 33 2.19 3.99 17.19
CA HIS A 33 2.95 4.62 18.29
C HIS A 33 2.13 5.68 19.01
N TYR A 34 1.50 6.61 18.26
CA TYR A 34 0.68 7.67 18.86
C TYR A 34 -0.50 7.12 19.65
N PHE A 35 -1.20 6.13 19.11
CA PHE A 35 -2.32 5.51 19.82
C PHE A 35 -1.87 4.69 21.03
N ALA A 36 -0.75 3.99 20.96
CA ALA A 36 -0.18 3.30 22.11
C ALA A 36 0.20 4.28 23.24
N CYS A 37 0.84 5.38 22.91
CA CYS A 37 1.16 6.43 23.87
C CYS A 37 -0.10 7.06 24.49
N GLY A 38 -1.15 7.28 23.71
CA GLY A 38 -2.44 7.77 24.18
C GLY A 38 -3.12 6.78 25.15
N TRP A 39 -3.06 5.48 24.86
CA TRP A 39 -3.54 4.44 25.75
C TRP A 39 -2.85 4.44 27.10
N ILE A 40 -1.51 4.48 27.11
CA ILE A 40 -0.71 4.57 28.32
C ILE A 40 -1.05 5.83 29.12
N LEU A 41 -1.25 6.97 28.44
CA LEU A 41 -1.63 8.22 29.10
C LEU A 41 -2.97 8.07 29.82
N ILE A 42 -3.96 7.44 29.22
CA ILE A 42 -5.28 7.23 29.84
C ILE A 42 -5.17 6.35 31.07
N HIS A 43 -4.36 5.29 31.02
CA HIS A 43 -4.10 4.44 32.19
C HIS A 43 -3.41 5.17 33.35
N ARG A 44 -2.67 6.23 33.06
CA ARG A 44 -2.05 7.10 34.09
C ARG A 44 -3.01 8.11 34.70
N ILE A 45 -4.19 8.31 34.13
CA ILE A 45 -5.17 9.24 34.67
C ILE A 45 -5.94 8.51 35.77
N LYS A 46 -5.53 8.72 37.02
CA LYS A 46 -6.23 8.19 38.20
C LYS A 46 -7.28 9.18 38.73
N LEU A 47 -8.41 8.65 39.16
CA LEU A 47 -9.41 9.40 39.87
C LEU A 47 -9.11 9.31 41.37
N GLU A 48 -8.56 10.37 41.93
CA GLU A 48 -8.26 10.48 43.35
C GLU A 48 -9.12 11.57 43.97
N SER A 49 -9.93 11.21 44.98
CA SER A 49 -10.80 12.14 45.69
C SER A 49 -11.74 12.99 44.79
N GLY A 50 -12.24 12.43 43.69
CA GLY A 50 -13.13 13.13 42.76
C GLY A 50 -12.40 14.01 41.73
N HIS A 51 -11.08 14.10 41.76
CA HIS A 51 -10.28 14.82 40.76
C HIS A 51 -9.45 13.84 39.95
N ARG A 52 -9.37 14.08 38.63
CA ARG A 52 -8.49 13.32 37.74
C ARG A 52 -7.06 13.87 37.86
N LEU A 53 -6.15 13.06 38.39
CA LEU A 53 -4.75 13.38 38.48
C LEU A 53 -3.93 12.40 37.62
N ILE A 54 -2.88 12.89 36.98
CA ILE A 54 -1.92 12.06 36.28
C ILE A 54 -0.97 11.45 37.31
N ASP A 55 -0.89 10.13 37.37
CA ASP A 55 0.03 9.44 38.25
C ASP A 55 1.45 9.48 37.68
N PHE A 56 2.25 10.42 38.19
CA PHE A 56 3.66 10.56 37.80
C PHE A 56 4.58 9.54 38.48
N THR A 57 4.07 8.77 39.46
CA THR A 57 4.83 7.73 40.16
C THR A 57 4.81 6.38 39.44
N TYR A 58 3.98 6.27 38.39
CA TYR A 58 3.91 5.07 37.56
C TYR A 58 5.26 4.81 36.91
N ASN A 59 5.90 3.71 37.27
CA ASN A 59 7.12 3.26 36.63
C ASN A 59 6.75 2.64 35.27
N PHE A 60 7.07 3.37 34.22
CA PHE A 60 6.87 2.89 32.84
C PHE A 60 7.85 1.75 32.54
N ASP A 61 7.32 0.57 32.26
CA ASP A 61 8.10 -0.55 31.73
C ASP A 61 7.94 -0.65 30.21
N ILE A 62 8.98 -1.13 29.55
CA ILE A 62 8.96 -1.40 28.11
C ILE A 62 7.85 -2.42 27.74
N TYR A 63 7.53 -3.31 28.66
CA TYR A 63 6.44 -4.28 28.48
C TYR A 63 5.07 -3.60 28.32
N ASP A 64 4.77 -2.59 29.11
CA ASP A 64 3.52 -1.82 29.02
C ASP A 64 3.37 -1.16 27.66
N TYR A 65 4.48 -0.68 27.10
CA TYR A 65 4.49 -0.11 25.75
C TYR A 65 4.24 -1.17 24.68
N VAL A 66 4.92 -2.31 24.77
CA VAL A 66 4.75 -3.41 23.80
C VAL A 66 3.31 -3.95 23.84
N GLU A 67 2.73 -4.13 25.01
CA GLU A 67 1.33 -4.52 25.19
C GLU A 67 0.37 -3.49 24.58
N SER A 68 0.63 -2.22 24.81
CA SER A 68 -0.17 -1.12 24.24
C SER A 68 -0.10 -1.10 22.71
N VAL A 69 1.09 -1.26 22.14
CA VAL A 69 1.28 -1.36 20.66
C VAL A 69 0.56 -2.60 20.11
N TYR A 70 0.64 -3.73 20.79
CA TYR A 70 -0.06 -4.95 20.42
C TYR A 70 -1.58 -4.73 20.41
N LEU A 71 -2.15 -4.16 21.50
CA LEU A 71 -3.58 -3.85 21.58
C LEU A 71 -4.03 -2.91 20.46
N MET A 72 -3.27 -1.83 20.19
CA MET A 72 -3.57 -0.90 19.10
C MET A 72 -3.48 -1.58 17.74
N THR A 73 -2.49 -2.45 17.54
CA THR A 73 -2.34 -3.20 16.29
C THR A 73 -3.53 -4.11 16.05
N THR A 74 -3.94 -4.92 17.03
CA THR A 74 -5.08 -5.83 16.90
C THR A 74 -6.41 -5.10 16.73
N THR A 75 -6.53 -3.92 17.32
CA THR A 75 -7.74 -3.08 17.20
C THR A 75 -7.82 -2.40 15.84
N ILE A 76 -6.75 -1.74 15.38
CA ILE A 76 -6.70 -1.02 14.09
C ILE A 76 -6.80 -1.99 12.91
N THR A 77 -6.20 -3.18 13.01
CA THR A 77 -6.32 -4.22 11.99
C THR A 77 -7.64 -5.00 12.05
N THR A 78 -8.51 -4.65 12.99
CA THR A 78 -9.84 -5.30 13.19
C THR A 78 -9.78 -6.78 13.56
N VAL A 79 -8.64 -7.27 14.07
CA VAL A 79 -8.50 -8.67 14.51
C VAL A 79 -9.18 -8.89 15.87
N GLY A 80 -8.86 -8.05 16.88
CA GLY A 80 -9.51 -8.02 18.19
C GLY A 80 -9.56 -9.36 18.89
N TYR A 81 -8.44 -9.93 19.29
CA TYR A 81 -8.40 -11.23 20.00
C TYR A 81 -9.16 -11.23 21.34
N GLY A 82 -9.33 -10.05 21.97
CA GLY A 82 -10.06 -9.93 23.24
C GLY A 82 -9.29 -10.43 24.47
N ASP A 83 -8.01 -10.67 24.32
CA ASP A 83 -7.05 -11.00 25.37
C ASP A 83 -6.77 -9.80 26.27
N PHE A 84 -6.70 -8.61 25.68
CA PHE A 84 -6.65 -7.32 26.38
C PHE A 84 -8.01 -6.63 26.32
N LYS A 85 -8.49 -6.15 27.47
CA LYS A 85 -9.78 -5.48 27.62
C LYS A 85 -9.59 -4.18 28.40
N ALA A 86 -10.46 -3.21 28.15
CA ALA A 86 -10.61 -2.08 29.06
C ALA A 86 -10.97 -2.62 30.44
N PHE A 87 -10.21 -2.22 31.49
CA PHE A 87 -10.42 -2.72 32.83
C PHE A 87 -11.79 -2.27 33.34
N HIS A 88 -12.63 -3.26 33.67
CA HIS A 88 -13.87 -3.04 34.39
C HIS A 88 -13.54 -3.05 35.89
N ASP A 89 -13.37 -1.87 36.47
CA ASP A 89 -13.29 -1.70 37.91
C ASP A 89 -14.67 -1.32 38.44
N ASP A 90 -15.06 -1.86 39.62
CA ASP A 90 -16.34 -1.56 40.29
C ASP A 90 -16.51 -0.05 40.60
N THR A 91 -15.45 0.72 40.44
CA THR A 91 -15.40 2.18 40.64
C THR A 91 -15.85 3.00 39.41
N GLY A 92 -16.14 2.39 38.27
CA GLY A 92 -16.64 3.07 37.07
C GLY A 92 -15.59 3.86 36.27
N HIS A 93 -14.29 3.65 36.53
CA HIS A 93 -13.20 4.40 35.90
C HIS A 93 -12.86 3.97 34.46
N TRP A 94 -13.47 2.93 33.95
CA TRP A 94 -13.28 2.35 32.63
C TRP A 94 -13.86 3.18 31.45
N LEU A 95 -14.73 4.17 31.72
CA LEU A 95 -15.39 4.94 30.70
C LEU A 95 -14.42 5.68 29.74
N PRO A 96 -13.35 6.35 30.20
CA PRO A 96 -12.39 7.00 29.31
C PRO A 96 -11.67 6.02 28.38
N GLU A 97 -11.37 4.83 28.84
CA GLU A 97 -10.72 3.76 28.09
C GLU A 97 -11.62 3.29 26.95
N ILE A 98 -12.89 3.04 27.24
CA ILE A 98 -13.87 2.64 26.22
C ILE A 98 -14.07 3.74 25.19
N ILE A 99 -14.22 5.00 25.59
CA ILE A 99 -14.36 6.13 24.66
C ILE A 99 -13.13 6.22 23.75
N TYR A 100 -11.94 6.06 24.33
CA TYR A 100 -10.71 6.07 23.56
C TYR A 100 -10.65 4.92 22.56
N LEU A 101 -10.99 3.69 22.96
CA LEU A 101 -11.04 2.54 22.05
C LEU A 101 -12.04 2.74 20.92
N TYR A 102 -13.22 3.33 21.18
CA TYR A 102 -14.16 3.70 20.13
C TYR A 102 -13.53 4.65 19.11
N PHE A 103 -12.80 5.66 19.58
CA PHE A 103 -12.10 6.59 18.70
C PHE A 103 -11.03 5.87 17.87
N VAL A 104 -10.23 4.99 18.49
CA VAL A 104 -9.22 4.18 17.81
C VAL A 104 -9.84 3.27 16.75
N ILE A 105 -10.96 2.63 17.04
CA ILE A 105 -11.68 1.77 16.09
C ILE A 105 -12.14 2.56 14.87
N LEU A 106 -12.81 3.71 15.07
CA LEU A 106 -13.28 4.55 13.97
C LEU A 106 -12.13 5.04 13.10
N PHE A 107 -11.06 5.50 13.73
CA PHE A 107 -9.86 5.92 13.00
C PHE A 107 -9.18 4.74 12.29
N GLY A 108 -9.11 3.58 12.95
CA GLY A 108 -8.54 2.35 12.41
C GLY A 108 -9.23 1.89 11.14
N ILE A 109 -10.57 1.95 11.07
CA ILE A 109 -11.34 1.62 9.87
C ILE A 109 -10.94 2.52 8.69
N ILE A 110 -10.79 3.82 8.93
CA ILE A 110 -10.40 4.80 7.90
C ILE A 110 -8.97 4.51 7.41
N MET A 111 -8.03 4.31 8.32
CA MET A 111 -6.63 4.02 8.01
C MET A 111 -6.48 2.69 7.26
N PHE A 112 -7.11 1.63 7.74
CA PHE A 112 -7.08 0.33 7.08
C PHE A 112 -7.67 0.37 5.67
N SER A 113 -8.77 1.09 5.50
CA SER A 113 -9.39 1.33 4.19
C SER A 113 -8.44 2.07 3.25
N SER A 114 -7.72 3.07 3.74
CA SER A 114 -6.74 3.84 2.94
C SER A 114 -5.58 2.96 2.47
N VAL A 115 -4.99 2.17 3.36
CA VAL A 115 -3.91 1.23 3.03
C VAL A 115 -4.39 0.19 2.00
N THR A 116 -5.58 -0.38 2.22
CA THR A 116 -6.16 -1.36 1.31
C THR A 116 -6.40 -0.76 -0.09
N ARG A 117 -6.87 0.48 -0.16
CA ARG A 117 -7.05 1.20 -1.44
C ARG A 117 -5.74 1.33 -2.20
N GLU A 118 -4.62 1.69 -1.55
CA GLU A 118 -3.32 1.79 -2.21
C GLU A 118 -2.86 0.45 -2.81
N VAL A 119 -3.07 -0.66 -2.09
CA VAL A 119 -2.80 -2.01 -2.59
C VAL A 119 -3.62 -2.33 -3.85
N PHE A 120 -4.91 -2.01 -3.84
CA PHE A 120 -5.79 -2.24 -4.99
C PHE A 120 -5.40 -1.39 -6.20
N VAL A 121 -5.10 -0.11 -5.99
CA VAL A 121 -4.66 0.79 -7.06
C VAL A 121 -3.37 0.29 -7.69
N TYR A 122 -2.40 -0.12 -6.88
CA TYR A 122 -1.15 -0.69 -7.38
C TYR A 122 -1.37 -1.94 -8.24
N LYS A 123 -2.16 -2.91 -7.76
CA LYS A 123 -2.48 -4.13 -8.52
C LYS A 123 -3.18 -3.81 -9.84
N LYS A 124 -4.11 -2.85 -9.84
CA LYS A 124 -4.82 -2.42 -11.05
C LYS A 124 -3.88 -1.77 -12.05
N LEU A 125 -3.01 -0.87 -11.60
CA LEU A 125 -2.01 -0.21 -12.46
C LEU A 125 -1.03 -1.21 -13.06
N LYS A 126 -0.55 -2.18 -12.28
CA LYS A 126 0.32 -3.24 -12.76
C LYS A 126 -0.36 -4.05 -13.88
N LYS A 127 -1.61 -4.48 -13.68
CA LYS A 127 -2.38 -5.21 -14.69
C LYS A 127 -2.59 -4.39 -15.97
N VAL A 128 -2.90 -3.11 -15.86
CA VAL A 128 -3.06 -2.21 -17.01
C VAL A 128 -1.73 -2.06 -17.76
N SER A 129 -0.62 -1.90 -17.04
CA SER A 129 0.72 -1.81 -17.64
C SER A 129 1.10 -3.07 -18.41
N GLU A 130 0.79 -4.25 -17.87
CA GLU A 130 1.01 -5.55 -18.55
C GLU A 130 0.17 -5.65 -19.85
N MET A 131 -1.11 -5.29 -19.79
CA MET A 131 -1.98 -5.30 -20.99
C MET A 131 -1.50 -4.32 -22.07
N VAL A 132 -1.04 -3.13 -21.68
CA VAL A 132 -0.50 -2.15 -22.64
C VAL A 132 0.78 -2.67 -23.29
N TYR A 133 1.66 -3.31 -22.52
CA TYR A 133 2.90 -3.90 -23.03
C TYR A 133 2.61 -5.04 -24.02
N GLU A 134 1.69 -5.94 -23.70
CA GLU A 134 1.26 -7.02 -24.61
C GLU A 134 0.62 -6.47 -25.89
N GLY A 135 -0.22 -5.45 -25.79
CA GLY A 135 -0.83 -4.78 -26.93
C GLY A 135 0.21 -4.11 -27.84
N LYS A 136 1.23 -3.47 -27.26
CA LYS A 136 2.34 -2.87 -28.03
C LYS A 136 3.13 -3.94 -28.78
N LYS A 137 3.44 -5.05 -28.12
CA LYS A 137 4.18 -6.16 -28.72
C LYS A 137 3.41 -6.78 -29.89
N ALA A 138 2.10 -7.03 -29.73
CA ALA A 138 1.25 -7.53 -30.80
C ALA A 138 1.16 -6.56 -31.99
N MET A 139 1.13 -5.26 -31.73
CA MET A 139 1.15 -4.23 -32.77
C MET A 139 2.48 -4.22 -33.54
N GLU A 140 3.61 -4.33 -32.85
CA GLU A 140 4.93 -4.42 -33.48
C GLU A 140 5.06 -5.67 -34.36
N GLU A 141 4.55 -6.80 -33.90
CA GLU A 141 4.54 -8.07 -34.66
C GLU A 141 3.69 -7.91 -35.92
N TYR A 142 2.49 -7.34 -35.80
CA TYR A 142 1.62 -7.06 -36.94
C TYR A 142 2.29 -6.12 -37.98
N LEU A 143 2.90 -5.04 -37.53
CA LEU A 143 3.61 -4.10 -38.41
C LEU A 143 4.80 -4.76 -39.11
N ASN A 144 5.52 -5.66 -38.46
CA ASN A 144 6.60 -6.42 -39.07
C ASN A 144 6.08 -7.39 -40.15
N ASP A 145 4.97 -8.04 -39.90
CA ASP A 145 4.36 -8.94 -40.89
C ASP A 145 3.84 -8.17 -42.11
N VAL A 146 3.18 -7.03 -41.90
CA VAL A 146 2.74 -6.15 -43.02
C VAL A 146 3.96 -5.65 -43.81
N SER A 147 5.03 -5.23 -43.13
CA SER A 147 6.26 -4.79 -43.80
C SER A 147 6.91 -5.90 -44.63
N ARG A 148 6.89 -7.16 -44.11
CA ARG A 148 7.38 -8.33 -44.84
C ARG A 148 6.58 -8.60 -46.10
N VAL A 149 5.24 -8.58 -46.02
CA VAL A 149 4.36 -8.77 -47.16
C VAL A 149 4.55 -7.68 -48.21
N MET A 150 4.62 -6.43 -47.81
CA MET A 150 4.88 -5.30 -48.74
C MET A 150 6.24 -5.41 -49.45
N LYS A 151 7.29 -5.84 -48.71
CA LYS A 151 8.63 -6.06 -49.27
C LYS A 151 8.62 -7.19 -50.30
N ASN A 152 7.93 -8.30 -50.02
CA ASN A 152 7.79 -9.41 -50.98
C ASN A 152 7.05 -8.98 -52.23
N LYS A 153 5.94 -8.22 -52.10
CA LYS A 153 5.18 -7.70 -53.24
C LYS A 153 6.03 -6.76 -54.11
N ALA A 154 6.78 -5.87 -53.51
CA ALA A 154 7.70 -4.98 -54.26
C ALA A 154 8.85 -5.74 -54.94
N LEU A 155 9.29 -6.88 -54.40
CA LEU A 155 10.26 -7.76 -55.02
C LEU A 155 9.66 -8.48 -56.22
N ASP A 156 8.42 -8.97 -56.12
CA ASP A 156 7.68 -9.64 -57.19
C ASP A 156 7.43 -8.68 -58.39
N GLU A 157 7.02 -7.45 -58.12
CA GLU A 157 6.88 -6.39 -59.15
C GLU A 157 8.19 -6.11 -59.88
N LYS A 158 9.31 -6.06 -59.16
CA LYS A 158 10.62 -5.84 -59.75
C LYS A 158 11.09 -6.99 -60.63
N ILE A 159 10.83 -8.23 -60.25
CA ILE A 159 11.13 -9.43 -61.03
C ILE A 159 10.27 -9.44 -62.33
N ILE A 160 9.01 -9.06 -62.25
CA ILE A 160 8.12 -8.97 -63.41
C ILE A 160 8.63 -7.91 -64.40
N GLU A 161 9.08 -6.74 -63.90
CA GLU A 161 9.65 -5.67 -64.72
C GLU A 161 10.96 -6.09 -65.42
N GLU A 162 11.87 -6.78 -64.67
CA GLU A 162 13.11 -7.33 -65.24
C GLU A 162 12.80 -8.40 -66.33
N CYS A 163 11.84 -9.27 -66.11
CA CYS A 163 11.41 -10.27 -67.08
C CYS A 163 10.79 -9.64 -68.35
N THR A 164 9.96 -8.59 -68.21
CA THR A 164 9.37 -7.88 -69.33
C THR A 164 10.42 -7.11 -70.15
N ASN A 165 11.41 -6.49 -69.49
CA ASN A 165 12.51 -5.79 -70.15
C ASN A 165 13.50 -6.72 -70.84
N SER A 166 13.60 -7.99 -70.44
CA SER A 166 14.46 -8.99 -71.09
C SER A 166 13.81 -9.67 -72.28
N MET A 167 12.48 -9.51 -72.47
CA MET A 167 11.72 -10.05 -73.59
C MET A 167 11.43 -9.01 -74.69
N ALA A 168 11.82 -7.75 -74.51
CA ALA A 168 11.73 -6.67 -75.47
C ALA A 168 13.09 -6.43 -76.16
#